data_3fe67bcbd331cc3f85e2fe48a33d358a
#
_entry.id   3fe67bcbd331cc3f85e2fe48a33d358a
#
_cell.length_a   1.000
_cell.length_b   1.000
_cell.length_c   1.000
_cell.angle_alpha   90.00
_cell.angle_beta   90.00
_cell.angle_gamma   90.00
#
_symmetry.space_group_name_H-M   'P 1'
#
loop_
_entity.id
_entity.type
_entity.pdbx_description
1 polymer ?
#
loop_
_entity_poly.entity_id
_entity_poly.type
_entity_poly.pdbx_seq_one_letter_code
_entity_poly.pdbx_strand_id
1 'polypeptide(L)'
;MKKIIYLTALLIIGLTGCNPKIDFSKIVPDNVDKFATGFISEIHKGNIDSCLTMVLPEMNNDNGKQFLANTYTNIQSFSIDSFSIINARKTSMLGDNGFTNYGIDYEYKVGNKFLYFTFGIREQNGKMTITAFDGRIMDESLSKVHAFSLKDKGFLHYLFLFFAILIPIFIIISLIVAIKTKMTKKWLWIIGILFGFIKFSINWTTGQVGFSLINISILGAGFSKAGNIAPWILSFSLPIVAIIFWYKRYWDKREAEAQIQLDERMKTQENQDKNE
;
A
#
# COMPACT_ATOMS: atom_id res chain seq x y z
N MET A 1 34.80 3.27 2.73
CA MET A 1 34.18 2.05 2.19
C MET A 1 33.36 1.30 3.24
N LYS A 2 33.87 0.95 4.43
CA LYS A 2 33.11 0.21 5.47
C LYS A 2 31.75 0.86 5.85
N LYS A 3 31.67 2.19 6.00
CA LYS A 3 30.41 2.89 6.34
C LYS A 3 29.32 2.79 5.26
N ILE A 4 29.70 2.67 3.98
CA ILE A 4 28.75 2.50 2.87
C ILE A 4 28.19 1.09 2.89
N ILE A 5 28.99 0.09 3.19
CA ILE A 5 28.58 -1.31 3.30
C ILE A 5 27.56 -1.47 4.43
N TYR A 6 27.77 -0.83 5.59
CA TYR A 6 26.80 -0.85 6.68
C TYR A 6 25.49 -0.17 6.33
N LEU A 7 25.53 0.95 5.59
CA LEU A 7 24.31 1.64 5.15
C LEU A 7 23.52 0.80 4.15
N THR A 8 24.21 0.13 3.22
CA THR A 8 23.57 -0.76 2.23
C THR A 8 23.00 -2.01 2.89
N ALA A 9 23.71 -2.59 3.86
CA ALA A 9 23.21 -3.73 4.63
C ALA A 9 21.98 -3.37 5.46
N LEU A 10 21.96 -2.20 6.11
CA LEU A 10 20.81 -1.70 6.86
C LEU A 10 19.59 -1.46 5.95
N LEU A 11 19.83 -0.97 4.71
CA LEU A 11 18.79 -0.75 3.71
C LEU A 11 18.18 -2.08 3.23
N ILE A 12 19.02 -3.10 3.01
CA ILE A 12 18.57 -4.44 2.58
C ILE A 12 17.76 -5.11 3.70
N ILE A 13 18.18 -5.00 4.96
CA ILE A 13 17.44 -5.54 6.12
C ILE A 13 16.08 -4.84 6.28
N GLY A 14 15.99 -3.54 6.00
CA GLY A 14 14.72 -2.79 6.02
C GLY A 14 13.75 -3.17 4.89
N LEU A 15 14.25 -3.75 3.79
CA LEU A 15 13.45 -4.20 2.65
C LEU A 15 12.94 -5.65 2.78
N THR A 16 13.56 -6.46 3.64
CA THR A 16 13.04 -7.79 3.99
C THR A 16 11.93 -7.66 5.02
N GLY A 17 10.78 -7.15 4.59
CA GLY A 17 9.57 -7.16 5.41
C GLY A 17 9.24 -8.62 5.75
N CYS A 18 9.43 -9.01 7.02
CA CYS A 18 8.86 -10.23 7.55
C CYS A 18 7.35 -10.17 7.25
N ASN A 19 6.84 -11.15 6.53
CA ASN A 19 5.41 -11.34 6.38
C ASN A 19 4.97 -12.33 7.50
N PRO A 20 4.72 -11.84 8.74
CA PRO A 20 4.32 -12.72 9.83
C PRO A 20 2.99 -13.33 9.44
N LYS A 21 2.85 -14.65 9.61
CA LYS A 21 1.52 -15.27 9.56
C LYS A 21 0.67 -14.60 10.63
N ILE A 22 -0.33 -13.84 10.21
CA ILE A 22 -1.24 -13.18 11.15
C ILE A 22 -2.15 -14.25 11.73
N ASP A 23 -2.14 -14.35 13.05
CA ASP A 23 -3.08 -15.16 13.80
C ASP A 23 -4.37 -14.35 13.99
N PHE A 24 -5.36 -14.63 13.17
CA PHE A 24 -6.63 -13.92 13.19
C PHE A 24 -7.46 -14.19 14.44
N SER A 25 -7.21 -15.28 15.17
CA SER A 25 -7.91 -15.57 16.44
C SER A 25 -7.69 -14.50 17.50
N LYS A 26 -6.58 -13.76 17.42
CA LYS A 26 -6.29 -12.60 18.29
C LYS A 26 -7.07 -11.34 17.91
N ILE A 27 -7.61 -11.29 16.70
CA ILE A 27 -8.35 -10.15 16.16
C ILE A 27 -9.85 -10.40 16.23
N VAL A 28 -10.28 -11.63 15.91
CA VAL A 28 -11.67 -12.07 15.87
C VAL A 28 -11.92 -13.02 17.04
N PRO A 29 -12.65 -12.58 18.09
CA PRO A 29 -13.06 -13.45 19.18
C PRO A 29 -14.01 -14.55 18.70
N ASP A 30 -14.01 -15.69 19.39
CA ASP A 30 -14.82 -16.87 19.03
C ASP A 30 -16.34 -16.57 18.94
N ASN A 31 -16.86 -15.67 19.79
CA ASN A 31 -18.26 -15.29 19.74
C ASN A 31 -18.61 -14.50 18.47
N VAL A 32 -17.67 -13.67 17.97
CA VAL A 32 -17.84 -12.91 16.73
C VAL A 32 -17.76 -13.84 15.52
N ASP A 33 -16.81 -14.79 15.54
CA ASP A 33 -16.66 -15.79 14.48
C ASP A 33 -17.93 -16.69 14.40
N LYS A 34 -18.43 -17.17 15.53
CA LYS A 34 -19.67 -17.96 15.60
C LYS A 34 -20.90 -17.15 15.12
N PHE A 35 -20.95 -15.87 15.39
CA PHE A 35 -22.03 -14.99 14.91
C PHE A 35 -22.00 -14.84 13.41
N ALA A 36 -20.82 -14.60 12.81
CA ALA A 36 -20.63 -14.48 11.37
C ALA A 36 -20.93 -15.80 10.63
N THR A 37 -20.35 -16.90 11.09
CA THR A 37 -20.56 -18.24 10.49
C THR A 37 -21.98 -18.73 10.69
N GLY A 38 -22.62 -18.39 11.81
CA GLY A 38 -24.06 -18.63 12.05
C GLY A 38 -24.95 -17.92 11.02
N PHE A 39 -24.64 -16.67 10.69
CA PHE A 39 -25.35 -15.95 9.64
C PHE A 39 -25.21 -16.60 8.26
N ILE A 40 -24.00 -17.05 7.90
CA ILE A 40 -23.80 -17.80 6.65
C ILE A 40 -24.64 -19.10 6.66
N SER A 41 -24.67 -19.80 7.80
CA SER A 41 -25.47 -21.03 7.96
C SER A 41 -26.97 -20.77 7.77
N GLU A 42 -27.49 -19.68 8.32
CA GLU A 42 -28.93 -19.30 8.14
C GLU A 42 -29.22 -18.94 6.69
N ILE A 43 -28.35 -18.20 5.99
CA ILE A 43 -28.49 -17.97 4.54
C ILE A 43 -28.50 -19.30 3.79
N HIS A 44 -27.56 -20.21 4.08
CA HIS A 44 -27.45 -21.49 3.38
C HIS A 44 -28.65 -22.41 3.60
N LYS A 45 -29.37 -22.28 4.72
CA LYS A 45 -30.66 -22.96 4.98
C LYS A 45 -31.87 -22.28 4.31
N GLY A 46 -31.69 -21.08 3.75
CA GLY A 46 -32.78 -20.27 3.21
C GLY A 46 -33.59 -19.50 4.24
N ASN A 47 -33.09 -19.38 5.48
CA ASN A 47 -33.76 -18.68 6.60
C ASN A 47 -33.55 -17.16 6.51
N ILE A 48 -34.00 -16.55 5.41
CA ILE A 48 -33.72 -15.13 5.09
C ILE A 48 -34.32 -14.21 6.17
N ASP A 49 -35.50 -14.49 6.68
CA ASP A 49 -36.15 -13.65 7.71
C ASP A 49 -35.35 -13.70 9.04
N SER A 50 -34.73 -14.83 9.39
CA SER A 50 -33.79 -14.91 10.51
C SER A 50 -32.55 -14.02 10.28
N CYS A 51 -31.98 -14.04 9.08
CA CYS A 51 -30.85 -13.21 8.73
C CYS A 51 -31.16 -11.71 8.85
N LEU A 52 -32.37 -11.29 8.46
CA LEU A 52 -32.82 -9.91 8.56
C LEU A 52 -32.90 -9.38 10.01
N THR A 53 -33.05 -10.27 11.00
CA THR A 53 -33.00 -9.87 12.42
C THR A 53 -31.57 -9.58 12.93
N MET A 54 -30.55 -10.07 12.21
CA MET A 54 -29.14 -9.97 12.58
C MET A 54 -28.44 -8.76 11.93
N VAL A 55 -29.06 -8.11 10.96
CA VAL A 55 -28.50 -6.95 10.26
C VAL A 55 -28.97 -5.62 10.86
N LEU A 56 -28.36 -4.52 10.44
CA LEU A 56 -28.84 -3.17 10.78
C LEU A 56 -30.27 -2.95 10.29
N PRO A 57 -31.09 -2.16 11.03
CA PRO A 57 -32.46 -1.82 10.61
C PRO A 57 -32.54 -1.27 9.17
N GLU A 58 -31.54 -0.48 8.76
CA GLU A 58 -31.49 0.11 7.42
C GLU A 58 -31.27 -0.94 6.31
N MET A 59 -30.73 -2.11 6.66
CA MET A 59 -30.55 -3.25 5.74
C MET A 59 -31.75 -4.20 5.75
N ASN A 60 -32.64 -4.09 6.73
CA ASN A 60 -33.87 -4.89 6.84
C ASN A 60 -34.98 -4.25 6.01
N ASN A 61 -34.85 -4.35 4.70
CA ASN A 61 -35.80 -3.86 3.70
C ASN A 61 -35.87 -4.83 2.50
N ASP A 62 -36.71 -4.54 1.54
CA ASP A 62 -36.93 -5.42 0.38
C ASP A 62 -35.67 -5.66 -0.44
N ASN A 63 -34.78 -4.64 -0.57
CA ASN A 63 -33.50 -4.79 -1.27
C ASN A 63 -32.57 -5.74 -0.50
N GLY A 64 -32.48 -5.60 0.81
CA GLY A 64 -31.71 -6.49 1.69
C GLY A 64 -32.23 -7.93 1.63
N LYS A 65 -33.55 -8.11 1.67
CA LYS A 65 -34.18 -9.42 1.53
C LYS A 65 -33.88 -10.06 0.18
N GLN A 66 -34.00 -9.29 -0.91
CA GLN A 66 -33.68 -9.76 -2.25
C GLN A 66 -32.20 -10.11 -2.41
N PHE A 67 -31.31 -9.30 -1.84
CA PHE A 67 -29.86 -9.55 -1.86
C PHE A 67 -29.51 -10.89 -1.13
N LEU A 68 -30.08 -11.12 0.06
CA LEU A 68 -29.88 -12.37 0.79
C LEU A 68 -30.48 -13.59 0.07
N ALA A 69 -31.66 -13.44 -0.55
CA ALA A 69 -32.28 -14.48 -1.34
C ALA A 69 -31.44 -14.84 -2.59
N ASN A 70 -30.87 -13.85 -3.26
CA ASN A 70 -29.95 -14.08 -4.38
C ASN A 70 -28.66 -14.77 -3.90
N THR A 71 -28.13 -14.37 -2.72
CA THR A 71 -26.96 -15.03 -2.13
C THR A 71 -27.28 -16.51 -1.84
N TYR A 72 -28.44 -16.80 -1.22
CA TYR A 72 -28.90 -18.18 -0.99
C TYR A 72 -28.95 -18.98 -2.30
N THR A 73 -29.58 -18.44 -3.33
CA THR A 73 -29.69 -19.11 -4.63
C THR A 73 -28.32 -19.48 -5.21
N ASN A 74 -27.35 -18.63 -5.01
CA ASN A 74 -25.98 -18.83 -5.50
C ASN A 74 -25.22 -19.90 -4.69
N ILE A 75 -25.47 -20.04 -3.39
CA ILE A 75 -24.65 -20.89 -2.50
C ILE A 75 -25.34 -22.19 -2.07
N GLN A 76 -26.67 -22.35 -2.25
CA GLN A 76 -27.45 -23.50 -1.75
C GLN A 76 -26.97 -24.86 -2.26
N SER A 77 -26.33 -24.90 -3.44
CA SER A 77 -25.82 -26.15 -4.04
C SER A 77 -24.47 -26.58 -3.51
N PHE A 78 -23.82 -25.76 -2.69
CA PHE A 78 -22.48 -26.04 -2.17
C PHE A 78 -22.56 -26.61 -0.76
N SER A 79 -21.76 -27.65 -0.46
CA SER A 79 -21.56 -28.11 0.93
C SER A 79 -20.56 -27.17 1.60
N ILE A 80 -20.99 -26.44 2.63
CA ILE A 80 -20.18 -25.47 3.35
C ILE A 80 -19.88 -26.04 4.75
N ASP A 81 -18.72 -26.70 4.89
CA ASP A 81 -18.37 -27.39 6.12
C ASP A 81 -17.44 -26.56 7.05
N SER A 82 -16.59 -25.70 6.47
CA SER A 82 -15.66 -24.87 7.23
C SER A 82 -15.25 -23.63 6.47
N PHE A 83 -14.92 -22.58 7.21
CA PHE A 83 -14.42 -21.30 6.67
C PHE A 83 -13.01 -21.04 7.17
N SER A 84 -12.20 -20.43 6.33
CA SER A 84 -10.90 -19.89 6.74
C SER A 84 -10.98 -18.36 6.76
N ILE A 85 -10.62 -17.76 7.87
CA ILE A 85 -10.44 -16.30 7.94
C ILE A 85 -9.16 -15.98 7.17
N ILE A 86 -9.29 -15.19 6.11
CA ILE A 86 -8.18 -14.79 5.25
C ILE A 86 -7.73 -13.34 5.49
N ASN A 87 -8.62 -12.56 6.12
CA ASN A 87 -8.32 -11.20 6.55
C ASN A 87 -9.23 -10.82 7.70
N ALA A 88 -8.71 -10.04 8.66
CA ALA A 88 -9.53 -9.48 9.73
C ALA A 88 -8.99 -8.14 10.19
N ARG A 89 -9.91 -7.26 10.61
CA ARG A 89 -9.62 -5.95 11.20
C ARG A 89 -10.55 -5.69 12.36
N LYS A 90 -10.01 -5.13 13.45
CA LYS A 90 -10.75 -4.69 14.62
C LYS A 90 -10.52 -3.18 14.81
N THR A 91 -11.59 -2.43 15.05
CA THR A 91 -11.54 -1.00 15.38
C THR A 91 -12.49 -0.74 16.52
N SER A 92 -11.99 -0.20 17.64
CA SER A 92 -12.82 0.13 18.81
C SER A 92 -12.91 1.65 18.96
N MET A 93 -14.13 2.14 19.20
CA MET A 93 -14.41 3.50 19.60
C MET A 93 -14.71 3.52 21.08
N LEU A 94 -13.98 4.34 21.82
CA LEU A 94 -14.12 4.49 23.27
C LEU A 94 -15.10 5.64 23.57
N GLY A 95 -15.82 5.56 24.70
CA GLY A 95 -16.77 6.57 25.16
C GLY A 95 -18.05 5.93 25.70
N ASP A 96 -18.99 6.73 26.15
CA ASP A 96 -20.26 6.27 26.79
C ASP A 96 -21.12 5.40 25.83
N ASN A 97 -21.03 5.66 24.53
CA ASN A 97 -21.65 4.85 23.47
C ASN A 97 -20.60 4.06 22.67
N GLY A 98 -19.55 3.58 23.34
CA GLY A 98 -18.45 2.85 22.71
C GLY A 98 -18.94 1.59 22.00
N PHE A 99 -18.29 1.27 20.89
CA PHE A 99 -18.54 0.04 20.12
C PHE A 99 -17.26 -0.50 19.51
N THR A 100 -17.27 -1.77 19.17
CA THR A 100 -16.20 -2.40 18.41
C THR A 100 -16.75 -2.85 17.06
N ASN A 101 -16.06 -2.45 15.99
CA ASN A 101 -16.33 -2.94 14.64
C ASN A 101 -15.28 -4.01 14.27
N TYR A 102 -15.76 -5.10 13.73
CA TYR A 102 -14.95 -6.15 13.13
C TYR A 102 -15.21 -6.16 11.62
N GLY A 103 -14.14 -6.10 10.81
CA GLY A 103 -14.19 -6.41 9.39
C GLY A 103 -13.56 -7.78 9.20
N ILE A 104 -14.27 -8.75 8.62
CA ILE A 104 -13.80 -10.14 8.51
C ILE A 104 -14.05 -10.62 7.10
N ASP A 105 -13.03 -11.21 6.50
CA ASP A 105 -13.13 -11.85 5.20
C ASP A 105 -12.90 -13.36 5.35
N TYR A 106 -13.89 -14.13 4.92
CA TYR A 106 -13.85 -15.58 4.87
C TYR A 106 -13.67 -16.09 3.46
N GLU A 107 -12.90 -17.13 3.30
CA GLU A 107 -12.77 -17.89 2.06
C GLU A 107 -13.00 -19.37 2.34
N TYR A 108 -13.76 -20.03 1.49
CA TYR A 108 -14.01 -21.44 1.50
C TYR A 108 -13.86 -22.02 0.10
N LYS A 109 -13.09 -23.12 -0.01
CA LYS A 109 -12.88 -23.81 -1.28
C LYS A 109 -13.95 -24.89 -1.49
N VAL A 110 -14.68 -24.81 -2.60
CA VAL A 110 -15.71 -25.78 -2.99
C VAL A 110 -15.38 -26.31 -4.39
N GLY A 111 -14.88 -27.52 -4.45
CA GLY A 111 -14.43 -28.10 -5.72
C GLY A 111 -13.37 -27.23 -6.38
N ASN A 112 -13.68 -26.69 -7.56
CA ASN A 112 -12.80 -25.79 -8.32
C ASN A 112 -13.11 -24.31 -8.10
N LYS A 113 -14.07 -23.96 -7.21
CA LYS A 113 -14.48 -22.60 -6.92
C LYS A 113 -14.16 -22.19 -5.48
N PHE A 114 -14.23 -20.90 -5.21
CA PHE A 114 -14.06 -20.32 -3.91
C PHE A 114 -15.27 -19.47 -3.56
N LEU A 115 -15.88 -19.71 -2.40
CA LEU A 115 -16.87 -18.82 -1.81
C LEU A 115 -16.12 -17.80 -0.96
N TYR A 116 -16.47 -16.57 -1.14
CA TYR A 116 -15.86 -15.44 -0.47
C TYR A 116 -16.94 -14.63 0.22
N PHE A 117 -16.80 -14.40 1.54
CA PHE A 117 -17.74 -13.63 2.33
C PHE A 117 -17.03 -12.53 3.08
N THR A 118 -17.51 -11.31 2.95
CA THR A 118 -17.01 -10.13 3.68
C THR A 118 -18.07 -9.70 4.68
N PHE A 119 -17.64 -9.49 5.93
CA PHE A 119 -18.48 -9.00 7.01
C PHE A 119 -17.99 -7.68 7.58
N GLY A 120 -18.92 -6.77 7.86
CA GLY A 120 -18.79 -5.75 8.89
C GLY A 120 -19.69 -6.13 10.05
N ILE A 121 -19.15 -6.30 11.26
CA ILE A 121 -19.91 -6.64 12.46
C ILE A 121 -19.63 -5.57 13.51
N ARG A 122 -20.69 -5.02 14.09
CA ARG A 122 -20.62 -4.12 15.23
C ARG A 122 -21.01 -4.85 16.50
N GLU A 123 -20.18 -4.74 17.51
CA GLU A 123 -20.48 -5.16 18.86
C GLU A 123 -20.65 -3.91 19.74
N GLN A 124 -21.84 -3.76 20.34
CA GLN A 124 -22.17 -2.65 21.22
C GLN A 124 -23.05 -3.15 22.35
N ASN A 125 -22.67 -2.90 23.61
CA ASN A 125 -23.40 -3.33 24.81
C ASN A 125 -23.69 -4.87 24.81
N GLY A 126 -22.74 -5.66 24.34
CA GLY A 126 -22.87 -7.14 24.24
C GLY A 126 -23.76 -7.62 23.10
N LYS A 127 -24.39 -6.72 22.32
CA LYS A 127 -25.19 -7.07 21.15
C LYS A 127 -24.35 -6.96 19.89
N MET A 128 -24.40 -7.99 19.03
CA MET A 128 -23.78 -7.98 17.72
C MET A 128 -24.80 -7.67 16.62
N THR A 129 -24.38 -6.94 15.62
CA THR A 129 -25.20 -6.57 14.46
C THR A 129 -24.32 -6.55 13.21
N ILE A 130 -24.80 -7.11 12.11
CA ILE A 130 -24.12 -7.04 10.81
C ILE A 130 -24.36 -5.67 10.21
N THR A 131 -23.27 -4.94 9.96
CA THR A 131 -23.28 -3.59 9.38
C THR A 131 -22.96 -3.59 7.89
N ALA A 132 -22.37 -4.67 7.40
CA ALA A 132 -22.07 -4.91 5.98
C ALA A 132 -21.95 -6.40 5.74
N PHE A 133 -22.44 -6.85 4.59
CA PHE A 133 -22.27 -8.23 4.12
C PHE A 133 -22.15 -8.24 2.61
N ASP A 134 -21.22 -9.04 2.09
CA ASP A 134 -21.06 -9.33 0.68
C ASP A 134 -20.68 -10.80 0.51
N GLY A 135 -21.27 -11.47 -0.47
CA GLY A 135 -21.00 -12.87 -0.80
C GLY A 135 -20.74 -13.04 -2.28
N ARG A 136 -19.61 -13.66 -2.63
CA ARG A 136 -19.18 -13.85 -4.02
C ARG A 136 -18.69 -15.27 -4.26
N ILE A 137 -18.87 -15.73 -5.49
CA ILE A 137 -18.25 -16.95 -5.99
C ILE A 137 -17.12 -16.53 -6.93
N MET A 138 -15.94 -17.13 -6.74
CA MET A 138 -14.75 -16.85 -7.53
C MET A 138 -14.17 -18.17 -8.06
N ASP A 139 -13.56 -18.12 -9.24
CA ASP A 139 -12.89 -19.27 -9.83
C ASP A 139 -11.50 -19.53 -9.24
N GLU A 140 -10.91 -18.51 -8.59
CA GLU A 140 -9.60 -18.59 -7.95
C GLU A 140 -9.61 -17.94 -6.56
N SER A 141 -8.74 -18.43 -5.67
CA SER A 141 -8.50 -17.81 -4.36
C SER A 141 -8.01 -16.37 -4.52
N LEU A 142 -8.51 -15.45 -3.67
CA LEU A 142 -8.05 -14.04 -3.65
C LEU A 142 -6.55 -13.92 -3.42
N SER A 143 -5.97 -14.82 -2.64
CA SER A 143 -4.52 -14.83 -2.43
C SER A 143 -3.76 -15.09 -3.73
N LYS A 144 -4.32 -15.89 -4.65
CA LYS A 144 -3.75 -16.17 -5.97
C LYS A 144 -4.01 -15.01 -6.95
N VAL A 145 -5.25 -14.50 -6.98
CA VAL A 145 -5.63 -13.35 -7.84
C VAL A 145 -4.77 -12.12 -7.54
N HIS A 146 -4.48 -11.88 -6.26
CA HIS A 146 -3.69 -10.74 -5.80
C HIS A 146 -2.20 -11.06 -5.57
N ALA A 147 -1.74 -12.26 -6.01
CA ALA A 147 -0.32 -12.57 -5.96
C ALA A 147 0.47 -11.62 -6.86
N PHE A 148 1.66 -11.24 -6.39
CA PHE A 148 2.56 -10.45 -7.23
C PHE A 148 3.11 -11.33 -8.35
N SER A 149 2.85 -10.97 -9.59
CA SER A 149 3.37 -11.64 -10.79
C SER A 149 3.79 -10.59 -11.81
N LEU A 150 4.91 -10.82 -12.46
CA LEU A 150 5.34 -10.01 -13.62
C LEU A 150 4.69 -10.48 -14.92
N LYS A 151 4.15 -11.71 -14.94
CA LYS A 151 3.56 -12.29 -16.14
C LYS A 151 2.23 -11.60 -16.47
N ASP A 152 1.95 -11.42 -17.76
CA ASP A 152 0.68 -10.92 -18.31
C ASP A 152 0.31 -9.51 -17.80
N LYS A 153 1.31 -8.63 -17.60
CA LYS A 153 1.12 -7.24 -17.19
C LYS A 153 1.20 -6.29 -18.38
N GLY A 154 0.40 -5.23 -18.36
CA GLY A 154 0.42 -4.19 -19.39
C GLY A 154 1.61 -3.23 -19.23
N PHE A 155 1.83 -2.42 -20.27
CA PHE A 155 2.93 -1.44 -20.34
C PHE A 155 3.02 -0.53 -19.10
N LEU A 156 1.88 -0.06 -18.56
CA LEU A 156 1.86 0.81 -17.39
C LEU A 156 2.46 0.15 -16.15
N HIS A 157 2.23 -1.15 -15.93
CA HIS A 157 2.84 -1.86 -14.80
C HIS A 157 4.36 -1.84 -14.88
N TYR A 158 4.93 -2.12 -16.05
CA TYR A 158 6.39 -2.09 -16.23
C TYR A 158 6.96 -0.68 -16.14
N LEU A 159 6.23 0.34 -16.63
CA LEU A 159 6.62 1.74 -16.49
C LEU A 159 6.68 2.15 -15.00
N PHE A 160 5.67 1.78 -14.22
CA PHE A 160 5.66 2.03 -12.77
C PHE A 160 6.79 1.26 -12.06
N LEU A 161 7.03 0.01 -12.43
CA LEU A 161 8.13 -0.78 -11.89
C LEU A 161 9.50 -0.15 -12.20
N PHE A 162 9.68 0.33 -13.42
CA PHE A 162 10.88 1.04 -13.83
C PHE A 162 11.15 2.26 -12.95
N PHE A 163 10.15 3.14 -12.76
CA PHE A 163 10.31 4.31 -11.91
C PHE A 163 10.47 3.96 -10.42
N ALA A 164 9.79 2.93 -9.94
CA ALA A 164 9.92 2.46 -8.57
C ALA A 164 11.33 1.93 -8.25
N ILE A 165 12.08 1.48 -9.26
CA ILE A 165 13.48 1.06 -9.13
C ILE A 165 14.43 2.25 -9.38
N LEU A 166 14.18 3.03 -10.43
CA LEU A 166 15.07 4.11 -10.86
C LEU A 166 15.17 5.24 -9.82
N ILE A 167 14.02 5.64 -9.23
CA ILE A 167 13.96 6.77 -8.31
C ILE A 167 14.75 6.54 -7.02
N PRO A 168 14.63 5.39 -6.31
CA PRO A 168 15.49 5.11 -5.17
C PRO A 168 16.98 5.11 -5.51
N ILE A 169 17.36 4.56 -6.65
CA ILE A 169 18.76 4.56 -7.12
C ILE A 169 19.24 6.00 -7.33
N PHE A 170 18.44 6.83 -8.00
CA PHE A 170 18.76 8.24 -8.21
C PHE A 170 18.90 9.02 -6.88
N ILE A 171 17.99 8.79 -5.92
CA ILE A 171 18.06 9.39 -4.57
C ILE A 171 19.34 8.95 -3.85
N ILE A 172 19.68 7.66 -3.88
CA ILE A 172 20.90 7.14 -3.23
C ILE A 172 22.16 7.76 -3.85
N ILE A 173 22.24 7.84 -5.18
CA ILE A 173 23.36 8.50 -5.87
C ILE A 173 23.44 9.97 -5.47
N SER A 174 22.31 10.67 -5.43
CA SER A 174 22.23 12.08 -5.04
C SER A 174 22.68 12.29 -3.59
N LEU A 175 22.30 11.40 -2.68
CA LEU A 175 22.75 11.41 -1.28
C LEU A 175 24.26 11.21 -1.16
N ILE A 176 24.83 10.24 -1.87
CA ILE A 176 26.28 9.98 -1.88
C ILE A 176 27.04 11.22 -2.35
N VAL A 177 26.55 11.85 -3.43
CA VAL A 177 27.17 13.07 -3.97
C VAL A 177 27.00 14.23 -3.00
N ALA A 178 25.83 14.45 -2.41
CA ALA A 178 25.57 15.50 -1.46
C ALA A 178 26.46 15.37 -0.19
N ILE A 179 26.66 14.13 0.30
CA ILE A 179 27.56 13.85 1.44
C ILE A 179 29.02 14.23 1.12
N LYS A 180 29.47 14.00 -0.10
CA LYS A 180 30.85 14.29 -0.53
C LYS A 180 31.07 15.76 -0.91
N THR A 181 30.02 16.51 -1.25
CA THR A 181 30.11 17.91 -1.69
C THR A 181 30.22 18.84 -0.48
N LYS A 182 31.12 19.83 -0.54
CA LYS A 182 31.20 20.92 0.43
C LYS A 182 30.12 21.95 0.08
N MET A 183 29.16 22.19 0.98
CA MET A 183 28.09 23.15 0.82
C MET A 183 27.57 23.65 2.15
N THR A 184 27.00 24.86 2.16
CA THR A 184 26.32 25.44 3.33
C THR A 184 25.03 24.67 3.61
N LYS A 185 24.69 24.50 4.90
CA LYS A 185 23.45 23.81 5.34
C LYS A 185 23.27 22.42 4.71
N LYS A 186 24.36 21.67 4.53
CA LYS A 186 24.41 20.34 3.91
C LYS A 186 23.37 19.36 4.45
N TRP A 187 23.06 19.39 5.74
CA TRP A 187 22.10 18.51 6.40
C TRP A 187 20.68 18.70 5.85
N LEU A 188 20.29 19.94 5.49
CA LEU A 188 18.98 20.23 4.89
C LEU A 188 18.85 19.56 3.50
N TRP A 189 19.93 19.61 2.70
CA TRP A 189 19.97 18.93 1.42
C TRP A 189 19.85 17.42 1.57
N ILE A 190 20.57 16.81 2.52
CA ILE A 190 20.54 15.38 2.79
C ILE A 190 19.12 14.95 3.19
N ILE A 191 18.48 15.67 4.11
CA ILE A 191 17.10 15.39 4.52
C ILE A 191 16.13 15.56 3.33
N GLY A 192 16.23 16.70 2.61
CA GLY A 192 15.32 16.96 1.49
C GLY A 192 15.45 15.95 0.35
N ILE A 193 16.68 15.52 0.02
CA ILE A 193 16.94 14.53 -1.04
C ILE A 193 16.33 13.16 -0.67
N LEU A 194 16.30 12.80 0.62
CA LEU A 194 15.78 11.52 1.09
C LEU A 194 14.28 11.35 0.81
N PHE A 195 13.55 12.44 0.67
CA PHE A 195 12.10 12.41 0.50
C PHE A 195 11.66 12.61 -0.95
N GLY A 196 10.67 11.81 -1.34
CA GLY A 196 9.87 12.02 -2.54
C GLY A 196 8.56 12.72 -2.20
N PHE A 197 8.13 13.59 -3.09
CA PHE A 197 6.86 14.33 -3.03
C PHE A 197 5.99 13.88 -4.20
N ILE A 198 4.72 14.21 -4.22
CA ILE A 198 3.80 13.87 -5.33
C ILE A 198 3.88 12.38 -5.70
N LYS A 199 2.93 11.61 -5.16
CA LYS A 199 2.94 10.16 -5.29
C LYS A 199 2.08 9.70 -6.47
N PHE A 200 2.63 8.82 -7.28
CA PHE A 200 1.93 8.01 -8.27
C PHE A 200 1.88 6.56 -7.78
N SER A 201 0.76 5.90 -7.96
CA SER A 201 0.58 4.52 -7.54
C SER A 201 -0.19 3.72 -8.59
N ILE A 202 0.05 2.42 -8.64
CA ILE A 202 -0.69 1.49 -9.48
C ILE A 202 -1.11 0.28 -8.64
N ASN A 203 -2.37 -0.10 -8.78
CA ASN A 203 -2.84 -1.39 -8.30
C ASN A 203 -2.30 -2.48 -9.23
N TRP A 204 -1.44 -3.35 -8.70
CA TRP A 204 -0.74 -4.35 -9.50
C TRP A 204 -1.66 -5.43 -10.09
N THR A 205 -2.83 -5.64 -9.50
CA THR A 205 -3.81 -6.61 -10.01
C THR A 205 -4.67 -6.00 -11.11
N THR A 206 -5.22 -4.80 -10.88
CA THR A 206 -6.22 -4.20 -11.78
C THR A 206 -5.64 -3.21 -12.80
N GLY A 207 -4.40 -2.73 -12.59
CA GLY A 207 -3.79 -1.67 -13.40
C GLY A 207 -4.35 -0.27 -13.11
N GLN A 208 -5.24 -0.13 -12.13
CA GLN A 208 -5.79 1.17 -11.75
C GLN A 208 -4.70 2.09 -11.20
N VAL A 209 -4.60 3.28 -11.77
CA VAL A 209 -3.62 4.30 -11.36
C VAL A 209 -4.22 5.26 -10.35
N GLY A 210 -3.46 5.58 -9.31
CA GLY A 210 -3.78 6.58 -8.31
C GLY A 210 -2.74 7.71 -8.29
N PHE A 211 -3.17 8.89 -7.84
CA PHE A 211 -2.34 10.08 -7.75
C PHE A 211 -2.59 10.80 -6.43
N SER A 212 -1.53 11.31 -5.77
CA SER A 212 -1.62 12.12 -4.56
C SER A 212 -0.62 13.28 -4.62
N LEU A 213 -1.12 14.52 -4.58
CA LEU A 213 -0.31 15.73 -4.60
C LEU A 213 0.49 15.94 -3.32
N ILE A 214 -0.11 15.61 -2.19
CA ILE A 214 0.50 15.78 -0.86
C ILE A 214 0.85 14.38 -0.34
N ASN A 215 2.10 14.01 -0.51
CA ASN A 215 2.64 12.76 0.01
C ASN A 215 4.13 12.95 0.32
N ILE A 216 4.60 12.33 1.38
CA ILE A 216 6.02 12.27 1.74
C ILE A 216 6.39 10.80 1.82
N SER A 217 7.30 10.37 0.94
CA SER A 217 7.79 9.00 0.92
C SER A 217 9.32 8.95 1.03
N ILE A 218 9.81 8.11 1.89
CA ILE A 218 11.26 7.87 2.06
C ILE A 218 11.75 7.10 0.82
N LEU A 219 12.89 7.52 0.25
CA LEU A 219 13.48 6.97 -0.97
C LEU A 219 12.59 7.06 -2.22
N GLY A 220 11.47 7.77 -2.15
CA GLY A 220 10.62 8.05 -3.30
C GLY A 220 9.97 6.84 -3.95
N ALA A 221 9.94 5.67 -3.33
CA ALA A 221 9.23 4.49 -3.82
C ALA A 221 8.57 3.73 -2.69
N GLY A 222 7.54 2.96 -3.01
CA GLY A 222 6.82 2.12 -2.06
C GLY A 222 6.20 0.91 -2.74
N PHE A 223 6.22 -0.20 -2.01
CA PHE A 223 5.55 -1.44 -2.37
C PHE A 223 4.80 -1.93 -1.14
N SER A 224 3.48 -1.86 -1.18
CA SER A 224 2.63 -2.10 -0.02
C SER A 224 1.39 -2.92 -0.36
N LYS A 225 0.83 -3.54 0.67
CA LYS A 225 -0.39 -4.32 0.62
C LYS A 225 -1.23 -3.97 1.84
N ALA A 226 -2.50 -3.65 1.66
CA ALA A 226 -3.39 -3.20 2.74
C ALA A 226 -3.93 -4.34 3.62
N GLY A 227 -3.45 -5.56 3.43
CA GLY A 227 -3.87 -6.77 4.16
C GLY A 227 -3.43 -8.02 3.40
N ASN A 228 -3.67 -9.21 3.98
CA ASN A 228 -3.17 -10.45 3.40
C ASN A 228 -3.69 -10.74 1.99
N ILE A 229 -4.93 -10.34 1.71
CA ILE A 229 -5.63 -10.61 0.46
C ILE A 229 -5.81 -9.37 -0.42
N ALA A 230 -5.38 -8.19 0.04
CA ALA A 230 -5.47 -6.99 -0.75
C ALA A 230 -4.49 -7.04 -1.96
N PRO A 231 -4.78 -6.36 -3.06
CA PRO A 231 -3.84 -6.24 -4.16
C PRO A 231 -2.58 -5.49 -3.74
N TRP A 232 -1.48 -5.78 -4.39
CA TRP A 232 -0.25 -5.02 -4.24
C TRP A 232 -0.39 -3.63 -4.86
N ILE A 233 0.05 -2.62 -4.13
CA ILE A 233 0.15 -1.24 -4.61
C ILE A 233 1.61 -0.91 -4.77
N LEU A 234 2.04 -0.72 -6.01
CA LEU A 234 3.35 -0.20 -6.33
C LEU A 234 3.25 1.31 -6.50
N SER A 235 4.19 2.05 -5.93
CA SER A 235 4.17 3.51 -6.01
C SER A 235 5.56 4.10 -6.16
N PHE A 236 5.62 5.27 -6.79
CA PHE A 236 6.81 6.12 -6.80
C PHE A 236 6.41 7.58 -6.57
N SER A 237 7.36 8.37 -6.11
CA SER A 237 7.19 9.80 -5.82
C SER A 237 8.31 10.60 -6.44
N LEU A 238 8.02 11.81 -6.93
CA LEU A 238 9.01 12.66 -7.58
C LEU A 238 10.07 13.14 -6.59
N PRO A 239 11.36 12.91 -6.83
CA PRO A 239 12.46 13.34 -5.97
C PRO A 239 12.85 14.79 -6.25
N ILE A 240 11.93 15.72 -6.02
CA ILE A 240 12.05 17.15 -6.44
C ILE A 240 13.31 17.78 -5.88
N VAL A 241 13.62 17.58 -4.58
CA VAL A 241 14.80 18.17 -3.95
C VAL A 241 16.10 17.59 -4.53
N ALA A 242 16.11 16.30 -4.88
CA ALA A 242 17.27 15.69 -5.54
C ALA A 242 17.50 16.30 -6.94
N ILE A 243 16.42 16.55 -7.69
CA ILE A 243 16.50 17.22 -9.01
C ILE A 243 17.03 18.65 -8.85
N ILE A 244 16.50 19.43 -7.90
CA ILE A 244 16.97 20.81 -7.62
C ILE A 244 18.44 20.79 -7.19
N PHE A 245 18.87 19.81 -6.37
CA PHE A 245 20.25 19.64 -5.98
C PHE A 245 21.20 19.47 -7.18
N TRP A 246 20.85 18.61 -8.14
CA TRP A 246 21.64 18.42 -9.35
C TRP A 246 21.65 19.63 -10.25
N TYR A 247 20.52 20.33 -10.40
CA TYR A 247 20.41 21.57 -11.15
C TYR A 247 21.32 22.66 -10.55
N LYS A 248 21.22 22.88 -9.22
CA LYS A 248 22.10 23.85 -8.54
C LYS A 248 23.58 23.50 -8.71
N ARG A 249 23.95 22.23 -8.48
CA ARG A 249 25.32 21.76 -8.64
C ARG A 249 25.87 21.97 -10.04
N TYR A 250 25.03 21.80 -11.07
CA TYR A 250 25.41 22.07 -12.46
C TYR A 250 25.76 23.55 -12.67
N TRP A 251 24.95 24.45 -12.15
CA TRP A 251 25.17 25.89 -12.28
C TRP A 251 26.37 26.35 -11.45
N ASP A 252 26.51 25.94 -10.19
CA ASP A 252 27.67 26.26 -9.33
C ASP A 252 28.99 25.84 -10.01
N LYS A 253 29.01 24.71 -10.72
CA LYS A 253 30.19 24.25 -11.46
C LYS A 253 30.49 25.12 -12.69
N ARG A 254 29.48 25.52 -13.44
CA ARG A 254 29.66 26.41 -14.60
C ARG A 254 30.14 27.80 -14.20
N GLU A 255 29.60 28.35 -13.13
CA GLU A 255 30.06 29.63 -12.59
C GLU A 255 31.54 29.56 -12.18
N ALA A 256 31.95 28.52 -11.49
CA ALA A 256 33.34 28.31 -11.11
C ALA A 256 34.29 28.19 -12.33
N GLU A 257 33.86 27.45 -13.38
CA GLU A 257 34.63 27.33 -14.63
C GLU A 257 34.75 28.68 -15.35
N ALA A 258 33.68 29.46 -15.41
CA ALA A 258 33.68 30.79 -16.01
C ALA A 258 34.60 31.77 -15.26
N GLN A 259 34.59 31.73 -13.92
CA GLN A 259 35.47 32.55 -13.09
C GLN A 259 36.95 32.21 -13.31
N ILE A 260 37.32 30.96 -13.39
CA ILE A 260 38.68 30.51 -13.68
C ILE A 260 39.14 31.06 -15.04
N GLN A 261 38.30 30.96 -16.07
CA GLN A 261 38.63 31.47 -17.40
C GLN A 261 38.81 33.02 -17.40
N LEU A 262 38.00 33.74 -16.61
CA LEU A 262 38.12 35.17 -16.47
C LEU A 262 39.45 35.56 -15.78
N ASP A 263 39.79 34.88 -14.69
CA ASP A 263 41.01 35.09 -13.95
C ASP A 263 42.25 34.78 -14.80
N GLU A 264 42.23 33.75 -15.63
CA GLU A 264 43.30 33.43 -16.60
C GLU A 264 43.49 34.50 -17.66
N ARG A 265 42.38 35.05 -18.20
CA ARG A 265 42.44 36.15 -19.17
C ARG A 265 43.01 37.43 -18.57
N MET A 266 42.59 37.80 -17.36
CA MET A 266 43.12 38.96 -16.66
C MET A 266 44.62 38.84 -16.39
N LYS A 267 45.10 37.66 -15.95
CA LYS A 267 46.54 37.40 -15.74
C LYS A 267 47.34 37.50 -17.05
N THR A 268 46.76 37.05 -18.16
CA THR A 268 47.42 37.12 -19.48
C THR A 268 47.54 38.58 -19.94
N GLN A 269 46.52 39.39 -19.75
CA GLN A 269 46.56 40.85 -20.04
C GLN A 269 47.58 41.54 -19.16
N GLU A 270 47.57 41.34 -17.85
CA GLU A 270 48.54 41.96 -16.91
C GLU A 270 50.00 41.62 -17.27
N ASN A 271 50.28 40.42 -17.75
CA ASN A 271 51.62 40.02 -18.20
C ASN A 271 52.01 40.67 -19.54
N GLN A 272 51.05 40.94 -20.43
CA GLN A 272 51.32 41.69 -21.68
C GLN A 272 51.65 43.15 -21.38
N ASP A 273 50.85 43.80 -20.53
CA ASP A 273 51.05 45.22 -20.14
C ASP A 273 52.36 45.47 -19.39
N LYS A 274 52.93 44.46 -18.72
CA LYS A 274 54.24 44.54 -18.06
C LYS A 274 55.44 44.35 -18.98
N ASN A 275 55.22 43.82 -20.18
CA ASN A 275 56.30 43.57 -21.17
C ASN A 275 56.36 44.66 -22.27
N GLU A 276 55.42 45.61 -22.31
CA GLU A 276 55.47 46.83 -23.08
C GLU A 276 56.07 47.99 -22.24
#